data_c38e38fea96815194c7b8c60655519f5
#
_entry.id   c38e38fea96815194c7b8c60655519f5
#
_cell.length_a   1.000
_cell.length_b   1.000
_cell.length_c   1.000
_cell.angle_alpha   90.00
_cell.angle_beta   90.00
_cell.angle_gamma   90.00
#
_symmetry.space_group_name_H-M   'P 1'
#
loop_
_entity.id
_entity.type
_entity.pdbx_description
1 polymer ?
#
loop_
_entity_poly.entity_id
_entity_poly.type
_entity_poly.pdbx_seq_one_letter_code
_entity_poly.pdbx_strand_id
1 'polypeptide(L)'
;MRSKGFTLIELMVTLAIVGILAIIAIPSFTEQIAKSRRAEAMRILGDMQLRQERWRSNHTEYGTCDELVAPSTCTAYNATIPHYSISITGITPTGHTLTATRKGAQSDDRCGDFVLTVSNGVASKSTSTGAANCNWP
;
A
#
# COMPACT_ATOMS: atom_id res chain seq x y z
N MET A 1 -23.35 43.50 -28.73
CA MET A 1 -22.27 42.48 -28.82
C MET A 1 -22.88 41.19 -29.34
N ARG A 2 -22.45 40.69 -30.53
CA ARG A 2 -22.95 39.39 -31.04
C ARG A 2 -22.17 38.26 -30.36
N SER A 3 -22.83 37.49 -29.51
CA SER A 3 -22.28 36.25 -29.01
C SER A 3 -22.17 35.25 -30.17
N LYS A 4 -20.95 34.84 -30.51
CA LYS A 4 -20.73 33.75 -31.46
C LYS A 4 -20.97 32.45 -30.73
N GLY A 5 -21.99 31.70 -31.12
CA GLY A 5 -22.24 30.34 -30.60
C GLY A 5 -21.23 29.34 -31.20
N PHE A 6 -20.96 28.25 -30.47
CA PHE A 6 -20.15 27.14 -30.95
C PHE A 6 -20.86 26.41 -32.10
N THR A 7 -20.06 25.98 -33.09
CA THR A 7 -20.57 25.15 -34.16
C THR A 7 -20.65 23.68 -33.74
N LEU A 8 -21.58 22.90 -34.32
CA LEU A 8 -21.71 21.48 -34.04
C LEU A 8 -20.43 20.68 -34.38
N ILE A 9 -19.77 21.07 -35.49
CA ILE A 9 -18.52 20.44 -35.91
C ILE A 9 -17.36 20.68 -34.91
N GLU A 10 -17.29 21.86 -34.32
CA GLU A 10 -16.29 22.20 -33.33
C GLU A 10 -16.45 21.36 -32.05
N LEU A 11 -17.69 21.11 -31.64
CA LEU A 11 -18.00 20.21 -30.51
C LEU A 11 -17.64 18.77 -30.82
N MET A 12 -17.92 18.28 -32.03
CA MET A 12 -17.58 16.92 -32.45
C MET A 12 -16.05 16.69 -32.49
N VAL A 13 -15.30 17.66 -33.02
CA VAL A 13 -13.84 17.58 -33.10
C VAL A 13 -13.23 17.62 -31.68
N THR A 14 -13.69 18.51 -30.81
CA THR A 14 -13.19 18.56 -29.42
C THR A 14 -13.46 17.28 -28.66
N LEU A 15 -14.67 16.68 -28.79
CA LEU A 15 -14.98 15.40 -28.16
C LEU A 15 -14.13 14.25 -28.70
N ALA A 16 -13.84 14.23 -30.00
CA ALA A 16 -12.96 13.23 -30.59
C ALA A 16 -11.54 13.32 -30.02
N ILE A 17 -10.98 14.52 -29.91
CA ILE A 17 -9.65 14.75 -29.33
C ILE A 17 -9.60 14.34 -27.85
N VAL A 18 -10.58 14.76 -27.06
CA VAL A 18 -10.69 14.39 -25.64
C VAL A 18 -10.80 12.86 -25.48
N GLY A 19 -11.58 12.19 -26.33
CA GLY A 19 -11.70 10.75 -26.33
C GLY A 19 -10.37 10.01 -26.54
N ILE A 20 -9.58 10.47 -27.52
CA ILE A 20 -8.25 9.90 -27.79
C ILE A 20 -7.29 10.11 -26.61
N LEU A 21 -7.27 11.31 -26.02
CA LEU A 21 -6.42 11.61 -24.86
C LEU A 21 -6.83 10.79 -23.62
N ALA A 22 -8.13 10.56 -23.41
CA ALA A 22 -8.64 9.80 -22.28
C ALA A 22 -8.17 8.33 -22.29
N ILE A 23 -8.07 7.71 -23.47
CA ILE A 23 -7.61 6.33 -23.63
C ILE A 23 -6.19 6.12 -23.06
N ILE A 24 -5.32 7.12 -23.21
CA ILE A 24 -3.93 7.07 -22.73
C ILE A 24 -3.84 7.53 -21.27
N ALA A 25 -4.61 8.54 -20.88
CA ALA A 25 -4.51 9.17 -19.56
C ALA A 25 -5.06 8.27 -18.42
N ILE A 26 -6.18 7.58 -18.64
CA ILE A 26 -6.85 6.78 -17.60
C ILE A 26 -5.96 5.65 -17.05
N PRO A 27 -5.36 4.75 -17.87
CA PRO A 27 -4.54 3.66 -17.34
C PRO A 27 -3.29 4.15 -16.61
N SER A 28 -2.68 5.25 -17.05
CA SER A 28 -1.54 5.85 -16.36
C SER A 28 -1.93 6.39 -14.98
N PHE A 29 -3.09 6.99 -14.85
CA PHE A 29 -3.58 7.54 -13.60
C PHE A 29 -3.88 6.44 -12.56
N THR A 30 -4.52 5.34 -12.97
CA THR A 30 -4.82 4.22 -12.07
C THR A 30 -3.56 3.55 -11.52
N GLU A 31 -2.51 3.39 -12.33
CA GLU A 31 -1.23 2.86 -11.87
C GLU A 31 -0.54 3.81 -10.86
N GLN A 32 -0.65 5.14 -11.03
CA GLN A 32 -0.10 6.10 -10.06
C GLN A 32 -0.82 6.02 -8.71
N ILE A 33 -2.16 5.84 -8.73
CA ILE A 33 -2.92 5.60 -7.50
C ILE A 33 -2.46 4.31 -6.83
N ALA A 34 -2.31 3.22 -7.57
CA ALA A 34 -1.83 1.95 -7.03
C ALA A 34 -0.44 2.08 -6.41
N LYS A 35 0.48 2.80 -7.06
CA LYS A 35 1.82 3.10 -6.49
C LYS A 35 1.75 3.89 -5.19
N SER A 36 0.89 4.88 -5.10
CA SER A 36 0.70 5.66 -3.87
C SER A 36 0.22 4.78 -2.71
N ARG A 37 -0.73 3.88 -2.97
CA ARG A 37 -1.23 2.93 -1.97
C ARG A 37 -0.16 1.91 -1.54
N ARG A 38 0.68 1.43 -2.48
CA ARG A 38 1.84 0.58 -2.17
C ARG A 38 2.83 1.29 -1.24
N ALA A 39 3.12 2.57 -1.52
CA ALA A 39 3.98 3.39 -0.66
C ALA A 39 3.42 3.55 0.75
N GLU A 40 2.09 3.68 0.89
CA GLU A 40 1.43 3.69 2.19
C GLU A 40 1.64 2.37 2.95
N ALA A 41 1.46 1.22 2.30
CA ALA A 41 1.71 -0.09 2.92
C ALA A 41 3.15 -0.24 3.41
N MET A 42 4.13 0.13 2.57
CA MET A 42 5.55 0.09 2.92
C MET A 42 5.87 1.00 4.12
N ARG A 43 5.28 2.21 4.16
CA ARG A 43 5.42 3.14 5.29
C ARG A 43 4.83 2.55 6.57
N ILE A 44 3.65 1.93 6.51
CA ILE A 44 3.01 1.31 7.68
C ILE A 44 3.85 0.15 8.20
N LEU A 45 4.38 -0.72 7.33
CA LEU A 45 5.27 -1.80 7.74
C LEU A 45 6.56 -1.28 8.36
N GLY A 46 7.12 -0.18 7.84
CA GLY A 46 8.27 0.49 8.44
C GLY A 46 7.97 1.05 9.84
N ASP A 47 6.81 1.67 10.04
CA ASP A 47 6.37 2.15 11.35
C ASP A 47 6.18 0.98 12.34
N MET A 48 5.55 -0.11 11.89
CA MET A 48 5.41 -1.33 12.71
C MET A 48 6.76 -1.94 13.08
N GLN A 49 7.75 -1.93 12.17
CA GLN A 49 9.10 -2.37 12.48
C GLN A 49 9.75 -1.50 13.58
N LEU A 50 9.60 -0.18 13.51
CA LEU A 50 10.10 0.71 14.56
C LEU A 50 9.42 0.45 15.92
N ARG A 51 8.13 0.14 15.91
CA ARG A 51 7.40 -0.25 17.14
C ARG A 51 7.92 -1.58 17.68
N GLN A 52 8.21 -2.55 16.83
CA GLN A 52 8.84 -3.83 17.21
C GLN A 52 10.21 -3.62 17.89
N GLU A 53 11.07 -2.78 17.34
CA GLU A 53 12.37 -2.50 17.94
C GLU A 53 12.25 -1.80 19.31
N ARG A 54 11.31 -0.85 19.43
CA ARG A 54 11.01 -0.20 20.71
C ARG A 54 10.46 -1.19 21.74
N TRP A 55 9.57 -2.09 21.33
CA TRP A 55 9.03 -3.14 22.19
C TRP A 55 10.14 -4.07 22.66
N ARG A 56 10.96 -4.54 21.71
CA ARG A 56 12.06 -5.47 21.96
C ARG A 56 13.13 -4.91 22.92
N SER A 57 13.30 -3.59 22.97
CA SER A 57 14.25 -2.96 23.92
C SER A 57 13.89 -3.18 25.40
N ASN A 58 12.63 -3.50 25.70
CA ASN A 58 12.13 -3.69 27.06
C ASN A 58 11.56 -5.11 27.31
N HIS A 59 11.56 -5.98 26.29
CA HIS A 59 10.99 -7.32 26.37
C HIS A 59 11.94 -8.36 25.78
N THR A 60 11.77 -9.62 26.18
CA THR A 60 12.60 -10.74 25.73
C THR A 60 12.23 -11.27 24.35
N GLU A 61 11.03 -10.93 23.86
CA GLU A 61 10.47 -11.33 22.57
C GLU A 61 9.92 -10.12 21.81
N TYR A 62 9.71 -10.26 20.52
CA TYR A 62 8.99 -9.28 19.72
C TYR A 62 7.49 -9.28 20.10
N GLY A 63 6.80 -8.17 19.84
CA GLY A 63 5.42 -7.96 20.25
C GLY A 63 4.40 -8.48 19.24
N THR A 64 3.24 -8.86 19.73
CA THR A 64 2.05 -9.11 18.91
C THR A 64 1.49 -7.81 18.35
N CYS A 65 0.62 -7.92 17.35
CA CYS A 65 0.01 -6.74 16.75
C CYS A 65 -0.78 -5.90 17.78
N ASP A 66 -1.53 -6.55 18.67
CA ASP A 66 -2.30 -5.85 19.72
C ASP A 66 -1.40 -5.10 20.70
N GLU A 67 -0.29 -5.69 21.10
CA GLU A 67 0.68 -5.06 21.99
C GLU A 67 1.33 -3.81 21.36
N LEU A 68 1.63 -3.86 20.07
CA LEU A 68 2.28 -2.75 19.37
C LEU A 68 1.35 -1.58 19.09
N VAL A 69 0.04 -1.81 19.00
CA VAL A 69 -0.95 -0.77 18.74
C VAL A 69 -1.72 -0.35 19.98
N ALA A 70 -1.35 -0.88 21.16
CA ALA A 70 -2.02 -0.54 22.43
C ALA A 70 -2.11 0.98 22.64
N PRO A 71 -3.21 1.49 23.21
CA PRO A 71 -4.35 0.79 23.80
C PRO A 71 -5.41 0.29 22.78
N SER A 72 -5.19 0.43 21.48
CA SER A 72 -6.06 -0.09 20.42
C SER A 72 -5.87 -1.61 20.26
N THR A 73 -6.71 -2.25 19.46
CA THR A 73 -6.53 -3.63 19.00
C THR A 73 -6.07 -3.64 17.55
N CYS A 74 -5.45 -4.74 17.13
CA CYS A 74 -5.03 -4.92 15.73
C CYS A 74 -6.22 -4.83 14.76
N THR A 75 -7.37 -5.34 15.15
CA THR A 75 -8.61 -5.25 14.37
C THR A 75 -9.05 -3.79 14.19
N ALA A 76 -9.09 -3.01 15.27
CA ALA A 76 -9.45 -1.59 15.21
C ALA A 76 -8.42 -0.78 14.41
N TYR A 77 -7.13 -1.06 14.60
CA TYR A 77 -6.05 -0.43 13.82
C TYR A 77 -6.20 -0.73 12.32
N ASN A 78 -6.45 -1.99 11.95
CA ASN A 78 -6.67 -2.39 10.57
C ASN A 78 -7.93 -1.78 9.94
N ALA A 79 -8.94 -1.44 10.73
CA ALA A 79 -10.14 -0.74 10.25
C ALA A 79 -9.83 0.69 9.78
N THR A 80 -8.78 1.32 10.31
CA THR A 80 -8.35 2.68 9.90
C THR A 80 -7.55 2.69 8.61
N ILE A 81 -7.06 1.54 8.16
CA ILE A 81 -6.24 1.42 6.93
C ILE A 81 -7.17 0.95 5.80
N PRO A 82 -7.41 1.74 4.74
CA PRO A 82 -8.42 1.40 3.75
C PRO A 82 -7.98 0.31 2.75
N HIS A 83 -6.68 0.20 2.45
CA HIS A 83 -6.18 -0.59 1.33
C HIS A 83 -5.36 -1.83 1.70
N TYR A 84 -4.95 -1.92 2.97
CA TYR A 84 -4.16 -3.04 3.47
C TYR A 84 -4.61 -3.46 4.87
N SER A 85 -4.34 -4.71 5.22
CA SER A 85 -4.52 -5.25 6.56
C SER A 85 -3.17 -5.75 7.06
N ILE A 86 -2.76 -5.31 8.24
CA ILE A 86 -1.48 -5.65 8.84
C ILE A 86 -1.64 -6.87 9.73
N SER A 87 -0.73 -7.81 9.60
CA SER A 87 -0.60 -8.96 10.50
C SER A 87 0.85 -9.16 10.92
N ILE A 88 1.04 -9.74 12.10
CA ILE A 88 2.35 -10.09 12.65
C ILE A 88 2.32 -11.57 12.98
N THR A 89 3.30 -12.32 12.48
CA THR A 89 3.43 -13.76 12.65
C THR A 89 4.89 -14.13 12.93
N GLY A 90 5.13 -15.41 13.29
CA GLY A 90 6.51 -15.91 13.49
C GLY A 90 7.27 -15.20 14.59
N ILE A 91 6.57 -14.76 15.64
CA ILE A 91 7.14 -14.04 16.76
C ILE A 91 8.04 -14.97 17.58
N THR A 92 9.28 -14.55 17.74
CA THR A 92 10.32 -15.26 18.50
C THR A 92 11.23 -14.24 19.19
N PRO A 93 12.14 -14.65 20.08
CA PRO A 93 13.15 -13.75 20.64
C PRO A 93 14.08 -13.09 19.58
N THR A 94 14.22 -13.71 18.40
CA THR A 94 15.19 -13.27 17.37
C THR A 94 14.56 -12.88 16.05
N GLY A 95 13.22 -12.95 15.92
CA GLY A 95 12.57 -12.63 14.64
C GLY A 95 11.07 -12.50 14.68
N HIS A 96 10.52 -11.95 13.60
CA HIS A 96 9.09 -11.81 13.34
C HIS A 96 8.85 -11.57 11.85
N THR A 97 7.62 -11.71 11.41
CA THR A 97 7.18 -11.40 10.05
C THR A 97 6.00 -10.45 10.09
N LEU A 98 6.16 -9.29 9.45
CA LEU A 98 5.12 -8.29 9.23
C LEU A 98 4.58 -8.48 7.82
N THR A 99 3.26 -8.58 7.66
CA THR A 99 2.61 -8.70 6.36
C THR A 99 1.56 -7.62 6.20
N ALA A 100 1.59 -6.90 5.08
CA ALA A 100 0.52 -6.01 4.63
C ALA A 100 -0.25 -6.72 3.51
N THR A 101 -1.39 -7.31 3.86
CA THR A 101 -2.29 -8.01 2.93
C THR A 101 -3.21 -7.02 2.25
N ARG A 102 -3.29 -7.08 0.94
CA ARG A 102 -4.16 -6.24 0.11
C ARG A 102 -5.62 -6.40 0.49
N LYS A 103 -6.39 -5.30 0.46
CA LYS A 103 -7.84 -5.32 0.61
C LYS A 103 -8.54 -4.20 -0.15
N GLY A 104 -9.85 -4.33 -0.32
CA GLY A 104 -10.68 -3.31 -0.97
C GLY A 104 -10.22 -3.01 -2.39
N ALA A 105 -10.07 -1.73 -2.71
CA ALA A 105 -9.68 -1.28 -4.05
C ALA A 105 -8.21 -1.63 -4.45
N GLN A 106 -7.47 -2.32 -3.59
CA GLN A 106 -6.11 -2.79 -3.88
C GLN A 106 -6.02 -4.32 -4.00
N SER A 107 -7.13 -5.05 -3.83
CA SER A 107 -7.17 -6.54 -3.85
C SER A 107 -6.54 -7.16 -5.09
N ASP A 108 -6.70 -6.53 -6.25
CA ASP A 108 -6.20 -7.02 -7.54
C ASP A 108 -4.85 -6.42 -7.95
N ASP A 109 -4.16 -5.76 -7.01
CA ASP A 109 -2.86 -5.16 -7.33
C ASP A 109 -1.83 -6.25 -7.70
N ARG A 110 -1.15 -6.04 -8.83
CA ARG A 110 -0.15 -6.96 -9.38
C ARG A 110 1.04 -7.23 -8.47
N CYS A 111 1.37 -6.31 -7.55
CA CYS A 111 2.50 -6.45 -6.65
C CYS A 111 2.25 -7.41 -5.50
N GLY A 112 1.01 -7.78 -5.25
CA GLY A 112 0.70 -8.68 -4.16
C GLY A 112 0.79 -8.03 -2.78
N ASP A 113 0.97 -8.87 -1.79
CA ASP A 113 1.13 -8.46 -0.40
C ASP A 113 2.60 -8.07 -0.15
N PHE A 114 2.82 -7.13 0.75
CA PHE A 114 4.16 -6.73 1.17
C PHE A 114 4.54 -7.45 2.46
N VAL A 115 5.74 -8.04 2.46
CA VAL A 115 6.24 -8.85 3.59
C VAL A 115 7.59 -8.32 4.04
N LEU A 116 7.71 -8.02 5.33
CA LEU A 116 8.96 -7.70 5.99
C LEU A 116 9.24 -8.77 7.05
N THR A 117 10.32 -9.51 6.87
CA THR A 117 10.77 -10.54 7.81
C THR A 117 12.05 -10.12 8.49
N VAL A 118 12.08 -10.21 9.79
CA VAL A 118 13.30 -10.05 10.58
C VAL A 118 13.72 -11.41 11.12
N SER A 119 14.98 -11.75 10.93
CA SER A 119 15.58 -12.96 11.45
C SER A 119 16.99 -12.68 11.93
N ASN A 120 17.27 -12.96 13.20
CA ASN A 120 18.58 -12.68 13.85
C ASN A 120 19.07 -11.21 13.64
N GLY A 121 18.12 -10.25 13.71
CA GLY A 121 18.43 -8.83 13.53
C GLY A 121 18.60 -8.38 12.07
N VAL A 122 18.45 -9.29 11.10
CA VAL A 122 18.52 -8.96 9.67
C VAL A 122 17.10 -8.84 9.12
N ALA A 123 16.79 -7.67 8.57
CA ALA A 123 15.50 -7.42 7.90
C ALA A 123 15.59 -7.76 6.42
N SER A 124 14.62 -8.51 5.92
CA SER A 124 14.41 -8.78 4.49
C SER A 124 13.03 -8.31 4.06
N LYS A 125 12.94 -7.78 2.86
CA LYS A 125 11.72 -7.22 2.28
C LYS A 125 11.37 -7.97 1.00
N SER A 126 10.10 -8.35 0.84
CA SER A 126 9.63 -9.07 -0.35
C SER A 126 8.18 -8.72 -0.66
N THR A 127 7.72 -9.14 -1.84
CA THR A 127 6.32 -9.12 -2.23
C THR A 127 5.85 -10.53 -2.53
N SER A 128 4.57 -10.82 -2.29
CA SER A 128 4.05 -12.19 -2.47
C SER A 128 4.05 -12.68 -3.92
N THR A 129 4.08 -11.75 -4.89
CA THR A 129 4.08 -12.10 -6.31
C THR A 129 5.46 -12.05 -6.97
N GLY A 130 6.43 -11.34 -6.39
CA GLY A 130 7.75 -11.11 -7.01
C GLY A 130 7.69 -10.39 -8.36
N ALA A 131 6.58 -9.70 -8.68
CA ALA A 131 6.37 -9.06 -9.97
C ALA A 131 7.39 -7.94 -10.22
N ALA A 132 7.79 -7.79 -11.50
CA ALA A 132 8.71 -6.73 -11.91
C ALA A 132 8.17 -5.34 -11.54
N ASN A 133 9.07 -4.44 -11.14
CA ASN A 133 8.76 -3.08 -10.69
C ASN A 133 7.89 -2.99 -9.42
N CYS A 134 7.83 -4.06 -8.63
CA CYS A 134 7.19 -4.10 -7.32
C CYS A 134 8.19 -4.08 -6.17
N ASN A 135 9.43 -3.70 -6.47
CA ASN A 135 10.50 -3.68 -5.48
C ASN A 135 10.18 -2.71 -4.34
N TRP A 136 10.38 -3.22 -3.15
CA TRP A 136 10.39 -2.43 -1.93
C TRP A 136 11.85 -2.02 -1.64
N PRO A 137 12.18 -0.73 -1.73
CA PRO A 137 13.54 -0.24 -1.50
C PRO A 137 14.01 -0.44 -0.06
#